data_4bfb9475b84c22d97c35db7ae3c6b217
#
_entry.id   4bfb9475b84c22d97c35db7ae3c6b217
#
_cell.length_a   1.000
_cell.length_b   1.000
_cell.length_c   1.000
_cell.angle_alpha   90.00
_cell.angle_beta   90.00
_cell.angle_gamma   90.00
#
_symmetry.space_group_name_H-M   'P 1'
#
loop_
_entity.id
_entity.type
_entity.pdbx_description
1 polymer ?
#
loop_
_entity_poly.entity_id
_entity_poly.type
_entity_poly.pdbx_seq_one_letter_code
_entity_poly.pdbx_strand_id
1 'polypeptide(L)'
;LEKYTLEYAVDKTGLTMEALLRLAEMIKESKSVCILWAMGVTQHMGASDTSTAISNLLLVTGNYGRTGTGAYPLRGHNNVQGACDFGTLPPWMPGYEPVNDEAVRAKYKEAWGVDLPDNPGYDNHHMVEAINKGKMKALYLFGEDMAIVDANSNYVHSTFEKLDFFVVQDIFFSKTAQFADVVLPAAPSLEKD
;
A
#
# COMPACT_ATOMS: atom_id res chain seq x y z
N LEU A 1 -25.08 -11.70 11.23
CA LEU A 1 -24.34 -11.96 12.49
C LEU A 1 -24.59 -13.37 13.05
N GLU A 2 -25.70 -14.05 12.73
CA GLU A 2 -26.10 -15.34 13.31
C GLU A 2 -25.00 -16.44 13.20
N LYS A 3 -24.22 -16.45 12.12
CA LYS A 3 -23.13 -17.42 11.93
C LYS A 3 -21.86 -17.12 12.74
N TYR A 4 -21.72 -15.92 13.30
CA TYR A 4 -20.53 -15.51 14.06
C TYR A 4 -20.79 -15.60 15.55
N THR A 5 -20.94 -16.85 16.06
CA THR A 5 -21.08 -17.11 17.49
C THR A 5 -19.72 -17.08 18.20
N LEU A 6 -19.73 -17.05 19.53
CA LEU A 6 -18.48 -17.15 20.31
C LEU A 6 -17.76 -18.48 20.07
N GLU A 7 -18.50 -19.58 19.94
CA GLU A 7 -17.95 -20.91 19.63
C GLU A 7 -17.28 -20.91 18.25
N TYR A 8 -17.91 -20.27 17.25
CA TYR A 8 -17.31 -20.10 15.94
C TYR A 8 -16.01 -19.28 16.02
N ALA A 9 -16.00 -18.20 16.81
CA ALA A 9 -14.81 -17.38 16.98
C ALA A 9 -13.67 -18.16 17.67
N VAL A 10 -13.98 -18.95 18.71
CA VAL A 10 -13.02 -19.85 19.38
C VAL A 10 -12.42 -20.85 18.37
N ASP A 11 -13.25 -21.51 17.58
CA ASP A 11 -12.80 -22.48 16.56
C ASP A 11 -11.88 -21.84 15.52
N LYS A 12 -12.22 -20.64 15.05
CA LYS A 12 -11.45 -19.96 13.98
C LYS A 12 -10.18 -19.25 14.44
N THR A 13 -10.18 -18.74 15.67
CA THR A 13 -9.05 -17.97 16.18
C THR A 13 -8.09 -18.79 17.04
N GLY A 14 -8.53 -19.91 17.57
CA GLY A 14 -7.79 -20.68 18.58
C GLY A 14 -7.70 -19.99 19.95
N LEU A 15 -8.37 -18.84 20.13
CA LEU A 15 -8.45 -18.16 21.43
C LEU A 15 -9.47 -18.82 22.32
N THR A 16 -9.28 -18.69 23.65
CA THR A 16 -10.28 -19.16 24.60
C THR A 16 -11.51 -18.23 24.63
N MET A 17 -12.67 -18.77 24.95
CA MET A 17 -13.89 -17.98 25.13
C MET A 17 -13.69 -16.88 26.18
N GLU A 18 -13.00 -17.19 27.27
CA GLU A 18 -12.67 -16.22 28.32
C GLU A 18 -11.86 -15.03 27.79
N ALA A 19 -10.86 -15.28 26.96
CA ALA A 19 -10.05 -14.21 26.35
C ALA A 19 -10.88 -13.30 25.44
N LEU A 20 -11.78 -13.87 24.64
CA LEU A 20 -12.68 -13.11 23.76
C LEU A 20 -13.66 -12.25 24.58
N LEU A 21 -14.28 -12.82 25.62
CA LEU A 21 -15.19 -12.09 26.50
C LEU A 21 -14.46 -10.98 27.27
N ARG A 22 -13.26 -11.23 27.76
CA ARG A 22 -12.45 -10.23 28.45
C ARG A 22 -12.11 -9.06 27.54
N LEU A 23 -11.74 -9.33 26.27
CA LEU A 23 -11.50 -8.24 25.29
C LEU A 23 -12.78 -7.41 25.07
N ALA A 24 -13.92 -8.05 24.92
CA ALA A 24 -15.20 -7.37 24.75
C ALA A 24 -15.55 -6.47 25.97
N GLU A 25 -15.34 -6.99 27.18
CA GLU A 25 -15.51 -6.21 28.42
C GLU A 25 -14.56 -5.01 28.49
N MET A 26 -13.28 -5.18 28.19
CA MET A 26 -12.32 -4.09 28.17
C MET A 26 -12.74 -2.98 27.21
N ILE A 27 -13.22 -3.33 26.01
CA ILE A 27 -13.73 -2.35 25.05
C ILE A 27 -14.98 -1.64 25.58
N LYS A 28 -15.91 -2.40 26.17
CA LYS A 28 -17.16 -1.87 26.73
C LYS A 28 -16.93 -0.92 27.89
N GLU A 29 -15.99 -1.22 28.77
CA GLU A 29 -15.68 -0.42 29.96
C GLU A 29 -14.82 0.80 29.65
N SER A 30 -14.15 0.82 28.52
CA SER A 30 -13.27 1.91 28.13
C SER A 30 -14.07 3.16 27.74
N LYS A 31 -13.66 4.31 28.25
CA LYS A 31 -14.27 5.61 27.90
C LYS A 31 -14.04 5.98 26.43
N SER A 32 -12.92 5.56 25.89
CA SER A 32 -12.54 5.79 24.48
C SER A 32 -11.65 4.65 23.99
N VAL A 33 -11.87 4.23 22.76
CA VAL A 33 -11.08 3.20 22.08
C VAL A 33 -10.61 3.73 20.74
N CYS A 34 -9.34 3.57 20.45
CA CYS A 34 -8.81 3.71 19.10
C CYS A 34 -8.13 2.39 18.71
N ILE A 35 -8.26 2.04 17.45
CA ILE A 35 -7.63 0.83 16.90
C ILE A 35 -6.63 1.26 15.83
N LEU A 36 -5.37 0.86 16.04
CA LEU A 36 -4.28 1.11 15.12
C LEU A 36 -3.90 -0.21 14.46
N TRP A 37 -3.72 -0.22 13.15
CA TRP A 37 -3.25 -1.39 12.41
C TRP A 37 -2.38 -1.00 11.22
N ALA A 38 -1.67 -1.95 10.68
CA ALA A 38 -0.81 -1.77 9.53
C ALA A 38 -1.00 -2.93 8.53
N MET A 39 0.01 -3.20 7.72
CA MET A 39 -0.07 -4.13 6.60
C MET A 39 -0.34 -5.59 6.98
N GLY A 40 -0.03 -6.01 8.20
CA GLY A 40 -0.42 -7.34 8.70
C GLY A 40 -1.93 -7.60 8.68
N VAL A 41 -2.74 -6.52 8.77
CA VAL A 41 -4.21 -6.57 8.64
C VAL A 41 -4.64 -6.37 7.19
N THR A 42 -3.87 -5.67 6.35
CA THR A 42 -4.32 -5.23 5.03
C THR A 42 -3.64 -5.90 3.84
N GLN A 43 -2.54 -6.63 4.02
CA GLN A 43 -1.85 -7.34 2.93
C GLN A 43 -2.26 -8.82 2.84
N HIS A 44 -3.56 -9.09 2.70
CA HIS A 44 -4.10 -10.43 2.44
C HIS A 44 -5.46 -10.34 1.74
N MET A 45 -5.96 -11.45 1.20
CA MET A 45 -7.18 -11.48 0.38
C MET A 45 -8.44 -10.97 1.10
N GLY A 46 -8.54 -11.13 2.43
CA GLY A 46 -9.65 -10.64 3.25
C GLY A 46 -9.45 -9.25 3.85
N ALA A 47 -8.49 -8.48 3.37
CA ALA A 47 -8.07 -7.20 3.98
C ALA A 47 -9.18 -6.16 4.09
N SER A 48 -9.98 -6.00 3.05
CA SER A 48 -11.12 -5.07 3.04
C SER A 48 -12.17 -5.46 4.07
N ASP A 49 -12.48 -6.74 4.19
CA ASP A 49 -13.43 -7.26 5.18
C ASP A 49 -12.91 -7.06 6.61
N THR A 50 -11.61 -7.29 6.83
CA THR A 50 -10.98 -7.08 8.14
C THR A 50 -11.01 -5.60 8.54
N SER A 51 -10.67 -4.68 7.63
CA SER A 51 -10.75 -3.23 7.86
C SER A 51 -12.19 -2.78 8.12
N THR A 52 -13.15 -3.35 7.39
CA THR A 52 -14.59 -3.12 7.61
C THR A 52 -15.03 -3.63 8.98
N ALA A 53 -14.57 -4.81 9.40
CA ALA A 53 -14.90 -5.36 10.72
C ALA A 53 -14.36 -4.47 11.87
N ILE A 54 -13.15 -3.94 11.74
CA ILE A 54 -12.57 -2.97 12.69
C ILE A 54 -13.44 -1.71 12.76
N SER A 55 -13.81 -1.16 11.60
CA SER A 55 -14.67 0.02 11.53
C SER A 55 -16.04 -0.23 12.15
N ASN A 56 -16.64 -1.39 11.87
CA ASN A 56 -17.92 -1.78 12.46
C ASN A 56 -17.85 -1.94 13.98
N LEU A 57 -16.75 -2.51 14.51
CA LEU A 57 -16.54 -2.60 15.96
C LEU A 57 -16.50 -1.23 16.61
N LEU A 58 -15.78 -0.29 16.02
CA LEU A 58 -15.68 1.09 16.53
C LEU A 58 -17.03 1.82 16.43
N LEU A 59 -17.79 1.59 15.34
CA LEU A 59 -19.13 2.17 15.17
C LEU A 59 -20.12 1.65 16.21
N VAL A 60 -20.22 0.33 16.39
CA VAL A 60 -21.18 -0.29 17.32
C VAL A 60 -20.88 0.06 18.78
N THR A 61 -19.62 0.38 19.09
CA THR A 61 -19.19 0.79 20.43
C THR A 61 -19.13 2.30 20.61
N GLY A 62 -19.55 3.09 19.61
CA GLY A 62 -19.58 4.56 19.67
C GLY A 62 -18.21 5.21 19.71
N ASN A 63 -17.19 4.58 19.13
CA ASN A 63 -15.80 5.06 19.16
C ASN A 63 -15.40 5.78 17.85
N TYR A 64 -16.28 6.67 17.36
CA TYR A 64 -16.02 7.63 16.30
C TYR A 64 -16.45 9.03 16.68
N GLY A 65 -15.78 10.04 16.11
CA GLY A 65 -16.16 11.45 16.25
C GLY A 65 -15.93 12.06 17.65
N ARG A 66 -15.18 11.40 18.51
CA ARG A 66 -14.84 11.88 19.86
C ARG A 66 -13.33 11.89 20.06
N THR A 67 -12.82 12.77 20.90
CA THR A 67 -11.40 12.81 21.26
C THR A 67 -10.95 11.47 21.85
N GLY A 68 -9.84 10.94 21.35
CA GLY A 68 -9.27 9.67 21.77
C GLY A 68 -9.97 8.43 21.20
N THR A 69 -10.79 8.59 20.15
CA THR A 69 -11.41 7.46 19.45
C THR A 69 -11.07 7.47 17.96
N GLY A 70 -11.22 6.34 17.30
CA GLY A 70 -11.14 6.22 15.84
C GLY A 70 -10.35 5.04 15.33
N ALA A 71 -10.34 4.93 14.00
CA ALA A 71 -9.66 3.94 13.21
C ALA A 71 -8.39 4.57 12.60
N TYR A 72 -7.23 3.96 12.83
CA TYR A 72 -5.94 4.51 12.42
C TYR A 72 -5.14 3.48 11.61
N PRO A 73 -5.35 3.39 10.29
CA PRO A 73 -4.49 2.61 9.43
C PRO A 73 -3.12 3.30 9.31
N LEU A 74 -2.10 2.71 9.94
CA LEU A 74 -0.75 3.27 9.97
C LEU A 74 -0.05 3.01 8.65
N ARG A 75 0.50 4.05 8.07
CA ARG A 75 1.35 3.94 6.89
C ARG A 75 2.75 3.50 7.28
N GLY A 76 3.44 2.75 6.40
CA GLY A 76 4.80 2.26 6.66
C GLY A 76 5.87 3.29 6.32
N HIS A 77 5.79 3.86 5.14
CA HIS A 77 6.79 4.80 4.63
C HIS A 77 6.51 6.25 5.04
N ASN A 78 7.57 7.04 5.16
CA ASN A 78 7.47 8.47 5.42
C ASN A 78 6.69 9.15 4.30
N ASN A 79 5.58 9.78 4.66
CA ASN A 79 4.73 10.53 3.73
C ASN A 79 4.22 9.74 2.51
N VAL A 80 4.01 8.43 2.63
CA VAL A 80 3.40 7.64 1.56
C VAL A 80 1.98 8.15 1.21
N GLN A 81 1.27 8.71 2.17
CA GLN A 81 0.00 9.38 1.94
C GLN A 81 0.16 10.54 0.96
N GLY A 82 1.10 11.44 1.19
CA GLY A 82 1.37 12.56 0.29
C GLY A 82 1.81 12.09 -1.10
N ALA A 83 2.63 11.04 -1.18
CA ALA A 83 3.00 10.44 -2.46
C ALA A 83 1.75 9.99 -3.24
N CYS A 84 0.81 9.29 -2.60
CA CYS A 84 -0.45 8.90 -3.21
C CYS A 84 -1.31 10.12 -3.62
N ASP A 85 -1.40 11.14 -2.75
CA ASP A 85 -2.16 12.38 -3.01
C ASP A 85 -1.62 13.15 -4.23
N PHE A 86 -0.31 13.04 -4.49
CA PHE A 86 0.35 13.63 -5.66
C PHE A 86 0.35 12.74 -6.91
N GLY A 87 -0.38 11.61 -6.90
CA GLY A 87 -0.62 10.80 -8.10
C GLY A 87 0.43 9.74 -8.40
N THR A 88 1.14 9.22 -7.40
CA THR A 88 2.08 8.09 -7.62
C THR A 88 1.39 6.75 -7.79
N LEU A 89 0.07 6.68 -7.67
CA LEU A 89 -0.72 5.47 -7.92
C LEU A 89 -1.11 5.40 -9.41
N PRO A 90 -0.90 4.26 -10.10
CA PRO A 90 -1.10 4.15 -11.54
C PRO A 90 -2.46 4.62 -12.09
N PRO A 91 -3.61 4.41 -11.39
CA PRO A 91 -4.91 4.84 -11.90
C PRO A 91 -5.25 6.31 -11.65
N TRP A 92 -4.40 7.05 -10.90
CA TRP A 92 -4.79 8.34 -10.35
C TRP A 92 -3.84 9.46 -10.72
N MET A 93 -4.42 10.59 -11.10
CA MET A 93 -3.76 11.89 -11.12
C MET A 93 -3.73 12.49 -9.71
N PRO A 94 -2.99 13.60 -9.46
CA PRO A 94 -3.02 14.27 -8.17
C PRO A 94 -4.44 14.51 -7.65
N GLY A 95 -4.66 14.29 -6.35
CA GLY A 95 -5.98 14.41 -5.73
C GLY A 95 -6.93 13.24 -6.02
N TYR A 96 -6.41 12.09 -6.42
CA TYR A 96 -7.20 10.88 -6.75
C TYR A 96 -8.19 11.08 -7.91
N GLU A 97 -7.87 11.95 -8.84
CA GLU A 97 -8.66 12.11 -10.06
C GLU A 97 -8.31 10.98 -11.06
N PRO A 98 -9.30 10.27 -11.65
CA PRO A 98 -9.03 9.09 -12.45
C PRO A 98 -8.38 9.42 -13.80
N VAL A 99 -7.28 8.74 -14.13
CA VAL A 99 -6.51 8.98 -15.37
C VAL A 99 -7.31 8.67 -16.65
N ASN A 100 -8.28 7.78 -16.58
CA ASN A 100 -9.13 7.41 -17.71
C ASN A 100 -10.32 8.38 -17.97
N ASP A 101 -10.51 9.39 -17.12
CA ASP A 101 -11.51 10.44 -17.34
C ASP A 101 -10.95 11.50 -18.29
N GLU A 102 -11.69 11.78 -19.39
CA GLU A 102 -11.28 12.73 -20.41
C GLU A 102 -11.22 14.17 -19.89
N ALA A 103 -12.15 14.57 -19.03
CA ALA A 103 -12.19 15.92 -18.47
C ALA A 103 -11.00 16.13 -17.51
N VAL A 104 -10.62 15.11 -16.75
CA VAL A 104 -9.43 15.11 -15.90
C VAL A 104 -8.17 15.27 -16.75
N ARG A 105 -8.02 14.49 -17.81
CA ARG A 105 -6.86 14.61 -18.71
C ARG A 105 -6.79 15.98 -19.38
N ALA A 106 -7.93 16.52 -19.81
CA ALA A 106 -7.97 17.86 -20.40
C ALA A 106 -7.51 18.95 -19.43
N LYS A 107 -7.95 18.89 -18.17
CA LYS A 107 -7.50 19.78 -17.08
C LYS A 107 -5.99 19.72 -16.88
N TYR A 108 -5.41 18.53 -16.79
CA TYR A 108 -3.96 18.39 -16.59
C TYR A 108 -3.16 18.70 -17.86
N LYS A 109 -3.70 18.41 -19.05
CA LYS A 109 -3.09 18.85 -20.32
C LYS A 109 -2.99 20.38 -20.40
N GLU A 110 -4.01 21.09 -20.00
CA GLU A 110 -3.99 22.56 -19.93
C GLU A 110 -2.92 23.06 -18.94
N ALA A 111 -2.85 22.43 -17.74
CA ALA A 111 -1.91 22.86 -16.70
C ALA A 111 -0.44 22.51 -17.02
N TRP A 112 -0.19 21.36 -17.64
CA TRP A 112 1.17 20.83 -17.84
C TRP A 112 1.69 20.99 -19.28
N GLY A 113 0.82 21.31 -20.23
CA GLY A 113 1.18 21.53 -21.62
C GLY A 113 1.55 20.26 -22.39
N VAL A 114 1.17 19.07 -21.88
CA VAL A 114 1.48 17.77 -22.48
C VAL A 114 0.24 16.91 -22.60
N ASP A 115 0.21 16.04 -23.62
CA ASP A 115 -0.83 15.02 -23.73
C ASP A 115 -0.56 13.89 -22.73
N LEU A 116 -1.62 13.44 -22.08
CA LEU A 116 -1.56 12.38 -21.09
C LEU A 116 -2.13 11.06 -21.65
N PRO A 117 -1.58 9.92 -21.25
CA PRO A 117 -2.14 8.63 -21.62
C PRO A 117 -3.56 8.47 -21.08
N ASP A 118 -4.39 7.72 -21.79
CA ASP A 118 -5.78 7.41 -21.41
C ASP A 118 -5.90 6.13 -20.58
N ASN A 119 -4.80 5.43 -20.38
CA ASN A 119 -4.72 4.19 -19.64
C ASN A 119 -3.95 4.36 -18.33
N PRO A 120 -4.36 3.68 -17.26
CA PRO A 120 -3.55 3.54 -16.06
C PRO A 120 -2.18 2.94 -16.36
N GLY A 121 -1.17 3.38 -15.63
CA GLY A 121 0.12 2.70 -15.61
C GLY A 121 0.04 1.31 -14.98
N TYR A 122 1.13 0.57 -15.00
CA TYR A 122 1.23 -0.71 -14.31
C TYR A 122 1.48 -0.50 -12.82
N ASP A 123 0.84 -1.30 -11.97
CA ASP A 123 1.26 -1.51 -10.60
C ASP A 123 2.51 -2.41 -10.55
N ASN A 124 3.07 -2.61 -9.36
CA ASN A 124 4.29 -3.37 -9.18
C ASN A 124 4.23 -4.77 -9.83
N HIS A 125 3.19 -5.55 -9.56
CA HIS A 125 3.05 -6.90 -10.11
C HIS A 125 2.90 -6.89 -11.65
N HIS A 126 2.11 -5.99 -12.18
CA HIS A 126 1.92 -5.85 -13.61
C HIS A 126 3.17 -5.31 -14.33
N MET A 127 4.02 -4.50 -13.67
CA MET A 127 5.33 -4.12 -14.20
C MET A 127 6.23 -5.34 -14.39
N VAL A 128 6.37 -6.19 -13.36
CA VAL A 128 7.15 -7.43 -13.43
C VAL A 128 6.65 -8.33 -14.55
N GLU A 129 5.33 -8.49 -14.68
CA GLU A 129 4.75 -9.27 -15.79
C GLU A 129 5.00 -8.62 -17.16
N ALA A 130 4.91 -7.30 -17.27
CA ALA A 130 5.12 -6.58 -18.52
C ALA A 130 6.57 -6.70 -19.00
N ILE A 131 7.54 -6.66 -18.08
CA ILE A 131 8.95 -6.93 -18.39
C ILE A 131 9.11 -8.38 -18.91
N ASN A 132 8.56 -9.35 -18.18
CA ASN A 132 8.65 -10.75 -18.58
C ASN A 132 8.02 -11.04 -19.95
N LYS A 133 6.98 -10.30 -20.32
CA LYS A 133 6.31 -10.37 -21.63
C LYS A 133 6.99 -9.52 -22.71
N GLY A 134 8.11 -8.86 -22.40
CA GLY A 134 8.85 -7.98 -23.33
C GLY A 134 8.11 -6.68 -23.71
N LYS A 135 7.06 -6.32 -22.97
CA LYS A 135 6.27 -5.09 -23.17
C LYS A 135 6.91 -3.88 -22.53
N MET A 136 7.68 -4.08 -21.48
CA MET A 136 8.42 -3.05 -20.77
C MET A 136 9.91 -3.42 -20.82
N LYS A 137 10.73 -2.51 -21.30
CA LYS A 137 12.15 -2.77 -21.62
C LYS A 137 13.11 -1.95 -20.79
N ALA A 138 12.60 -0.89 -20.16
CA ALA A 138 13.38 -0.05 -19.28
C ALA A 138 12.62 0.20 -17.98
N LEU A 139 13.36 0.30 -16.89
CA LEU A 139 12.82 0.61 -15.57
C LEU A 139 13.69 1.66 -14.88
N TYR A 140 13.06 2.65 -14.28
CA TYR A 140 13.67 3.55 -13.33
C TYR A 140 13.03 3.32 -11.96
N LEU A 141 13.81 2.82 -11.02
CA LEU A 141 13.38 2.49 -9.68
C LEU A 141 13.96 3.49 -8.68
N PHE A 142 13.09 4.02 -7.83
CA PHE A 142 13.45 5.06 -6.87
C PHE A 142 13.05 4.64 -5.45
N GLY A 143 14.05 4.42 -4.58
CA GLY A 143 13.87 4.21 -3.15
C GLY A 143 13.16 2.91 -2.77
N GLU A 144 13.34 1.83 -3.54
CA GLU A 144 12.72 0.53 -3.30
C GLU A 144 13.70 -0.62 -3.59
N ASP A 145 13.68 -1.66 -2.76
CA ASP A 145 14.49 -2.86 -2.96
C ASP A 145 13.64 -4.08 -3.37
N MET A 146 13.03 -4.00 -4.56
CA MET A 146 12.15 -5.04 -5.12
C MET A 146 12.78 -6.44 -5.13
N ALA A 147 14.09 -6.54 -5.28
CA ALA A 147 14.79 -7.82 -5.28
C ALA A 147 14.68 -8.59 -3.95
N ILE A 148 14.34 -7.88 -2.85
CA ILE A 148 14.18 -8.48 -1.52
C ILE A 148 12.71 -8.47 -1.07
N VAL A 149 11.98 -7.37 -1.31
CA VAL A 149 10.65 -7.19 -0.72
C VAL A 149 9.53 -7.85 -1.51
N ASP A 150 9.73 -8.07 -2.80
CA ASP A 150 8.71 -8.68 -3.64
C ASP A 150 8.65 -10.20 -3.45
N ALA A 151 7.43 -10.71 -3.51
CA ALA A 151 7.19 -12.14 -3.48
C ALA A 151 7.86 -12.84 -4.67
N ASN A 152 8.36 -14.08 -4.45
CA ASN A 152 9.05 -14.87 -5.46
C ASN A 152 10.30 -14.16 -6.03
N SER A 153 11.26 -13.87 -5.16
CA SER A 153 12.48 -13.15 -5.51
C SER A 153 13.24 -13.73 -6.71
N ASN A 154 13.28 -15.04 -6.88
CA ASN A 154 13.91 -15.67 -8.06
C ASN A 154 13.23 -15.25 -9.37
N TYR A 155 11.90 -15.14 -9.37
CA TYR A 155 11.16 -14.66 -10.54
C TYR A 155 11.46 -13.19 -10.82
N VAL A 156 11.51 -12.36 -9.79
CA VAL A 156 11.84 -10.92 -9.91
C VAL A 156 13.27 -10.73 -10.41
N HIS A 157 14.26 -11.47 -9.88
CA HIS A 157 15.64 -11.41 -10.34
C HIS A 157 15.75 -11.76 -11.83
N SER A 158 15.16 -12.89 -12.24
CA SER A 158 15.14 -13.29 -13.66
C SER A 158 14.38 -12.33 -14.57
N THR A 159 13.53 -11.49 -14.00
CA THR A 159 12.82 -10.44 -14.71
C THR A 159 13.72 -9.24 -14.97
N PHE A 160 14.49 -8.80 -13.98
CA PHE A 160 15.43 -7.68 -14.16
C PHE A 160 16.48 -7.95 -15.24
N GLU A 161 16.92 -9.20 -15.38
CA GLU A 161 17.85 -9.62 -16.43
C GLU A 161 17.31 -9.48 -17.87
N LYS A 162 16.00 -9.25 -18.02
CA LYS A 162 15.35 -9.06 -19.33
C LYS A 162 15.19 -7.59 -19.73
N LEU A 163 15.53 -6.67 -18.84
CA LEU A 163 15.51 -5.24 -19.15
C LEU A 163 16.64 -4.87 -20.09
N ASP A 164 16.32 -4.03 -21.05
CA ASP A 164 17.32 -3.42 -21.95
C ASP A 164 18.08 -2.28 -21.24
N PHE A 165 17.44 -1.66 -20.22
CA PHE A 165 18.03 -0.57 -19.44
C PHE A 165 17.37 -0.45 -18.07
N PHE A 166 18.17 -0.46 -16.99
CA PHE A 166 17.69 -0.38 -15.62
C PHE A 166 18.46 0.67 -14.82
N VAL A 167 17.73 1.66 -14.28
CA VAL A 167 18.27 2.69 -13.39
C VAL A 167 17.71 2.49 -11.99
N VAL A 168 18.56 2.47 -10.99
CA VAL A 168 18.18 2.47 -9.58
C VAL A 168 18.72 3.73 -8.90
N GLN A 169 17.84 4.46 -8.22
CA GLN A 169 18.22 5.56 -7.36
C GLN A 169 17.87 5.23 -5.92
N ASP A 170 18.86 5.13 -5.05
CA ASP A 170 18.66 4.74 -3.66
C ASP A 170 19.71 5.38 -2.75
N ILE A 171 19.43 5.42 -1.44
CA ILE A 171 20.38 5.87 -0.41
C ILE A 171 21.45 4.82 -0.10
N PHE A 172 21.20 3.56 -0.45
CA PHE A 172 22.14 2.45 -0.31
C PHE A 172 22.32 1.69 -1.61
N PHE A 173 23.46 1.00 -1.76
CA PHE A 173 23.66 0.05 -2.82
C PHE A 173 22.87 -1.24 -2.49
N SER A 174 21.58 -1.22 -2.76
CA SER A 174 20.62 -2.27 -2.44
C SER A 174 20.86 -3.57 -3.23
N LYS A 175 20.11 -4.62 -2.89
CA LYS A 175 20.16 -5.87 -3.69
C LYS A 175 19.67 -5.62 -5.12
N THR A 176 18.65 -4.81 -5.29
CA THR A 176 18.13 -4.41 -6.61
C THR A 176 19.16 -3.64 -7.42
N ALA A 177 19.95 -2.78 -6.79
CA ALA A 177 21.01 -2.01 -7.45
C ALA A 177 22.07 -2.89 -8.12
N GLN A 178 22.22 -4.15 -7.71
CA GLN A 178 23.15 -5.12 -8.34
C GLN A 178 22.72 -5.54 -9.75
N PHE A 179 21.46 -5.31 -10.13
CA PHE A 179 20.92 -5.60 -11.45
C PHE A 179 20.89 -4.36 -12.36
N ALA A 180 21.19 -3.18 -11.82
CA ALA A 180 21.06 -1.92 -12.55
C ALA A 180 22.25 -1.65 -13.46
N ASP A 181 21.98 -1.06 -14.63
CA ASP A 181 23.01 -0.50 -15.51
C ASP A 181 23.56 0.82 -14.97
N VAL A 182 22.72 1.60 -14.28
CA VAL A 182 23.09 2.88 -13.66
C VAL A 182 22.53 2.96 -12.24
N VAL A 183 23.39 3.30 -11.29
CA VAL A 183 22.99 3.58 -9.92
C VAL A 183 23.22 5.04 -9.61
N LEU A 184 22.17 5.73 -9.17
CA LEU A 184 22.21 7.13 -8.76
C LEU A 184 22.10 7.23 -7.23
N PRO A 185 23.00 7.92 -6.54
CA PRO A 185 22.87 8.13 -5.11
C PRO A 185 21.72 9.07 -4.79
N ALA A 186 20.95 8.76 -3.75
CA ALA A 186 19.90 9.61 -3.19
C ALA A 186 20.33 10.12 -1.82
N ALA A 187 19.91 11.34 -1.47
CA ALA A 187 20.14 11.89 -0.15
C ALA A 187 19.10 11.37 0.87
N PRO A 188 19.51 10.87 2.05
CA PRO A 188 18.61 10.56 3.14
C PRO A 188 17.97 11.80 3.76
N SER A 189 16.96 11.63 4.61
CA SER A 189 16.18 12.74 5.17
C SER A 189 17.01 13.77 5.94
N LEU A 190 18.14 13.33 6.54
CA LEU A 190 19.02 14.19 7.31
C LEU A 190 20.01 14.99 6.45
N GLU A 191 20.08 14.73 5.16
CA GLU A 191 20.92 15.42 4.19
C GLU A 191 20.14 16.37 3.26
N LYS A 192 18.85 16.56 3.54
CA LYS A 192 17.94 17.44 2.78
C LYS A 192 17.51 18.61 3.65
N ASP A 193 17.33 19.78 3.01
CA ASP A 193 16.71 20.96 3.59
C ASP A 193 15.19 20.82 3.66
#